data_bb96d61ac53a05422b108d3ac18dcdc5
#
_entry.id   bb96d61ac53a05422b108d3ac18dcdc5
#
_cell.length_a   1.000
_cell.length_b   1.000
_cell.length_c   1.000
_cell.angle_alpha   90.00
_cell.angle_beta   90.00
_cell.angle_gamma   90.00
#
_symmetry.space_group_name_H-M   'P 1'
#
loop_
_entity.id
_entity.type
_entity.pdbx_description
1 polymer ?
#
loop_
_entity_poly.entity_id
_entity_poly.type
_entity_poly.pdbx_seq_one_letter_code
_entity_poly.pdbx_strand_id
1 'polypeptide(L)'
;MEPILSVEHLSVTFTRYGRGLNRVELNPIRDLSLAVEPGRVTAVVGESGSGKSLLAHAVLHLLPRNARVGGSIHYDGAPLTRERAVTLRGREIALIPQGVTWLDPMMKVGDQLRRGQGGRAVRDRCRAALERYGLGLEVEELYPFQLSGGMARRVLIACAVADRPRLIVADEPTPGLDVRAAGRVLGHFRELAEEGTGVLFITHDLGLARTVAHKVVVFREGQTVDEVPARCFQTGEGLTHPYSQALWRAMPENDFL
;
A
#
# COMPACT_ATOMS: atom_id res chain seq x y z
N MET A 1 -4.73 -7.93 -20.01
CA MET A 1 -5.73 -8.13 -18.95
C MET A 1 -6.22 -6.76 -18.52
N GLU A 2 -7.50 -6.62 -18.27
CA GLU A 2 -8.05 -5.37 -17.73
C GLU A 2 -7.55 -5.15 -16.29
N PRO A 3 -7.09 -3.94 -15.93
CA PRO A 3 -6.56 -3.68 -14.59
C PRO A 3 -7.66 -3.77 -13.52
N ILE A 4 -7.31 -4.34 -12.35
CA ILE A 4 -8.21 -4.34 -11.17
C ILE A 4 -8.32 -2.92 -10.58
N LEU A 5 -7.26 -2.13 -10.68
CA LEU A 5 -7.23 -0.72 -10.31
C LEU A 5 -6.58 0.08 -11.44
N SER A 6 -7.28 1.10 -11.94
CA SER A 6 -6.73 2.14 -12.82
C SER A 6 -6.84 3.49 -12.13
N VAL A 7 -5.76 4.25 -12.17
CA VAL A 7 -5.67 5.63 -11.71
C VAL A 7 -5.16 6.48 -12.86
N GLU A 8 -5.92 7.47 -13.27
CA GLU A 8 -5.63 8.29 -14.44
C GLU A 8 -5.62 9.76 -14.07
N HIS A 9 -4.49 10.42 -14.31
CA HIS A 9 -4.28 11.85 -14.09
C HIS A 9 -4.70 12.32 -12.69
N LEU A 10 -4.47 11.48 -11.66
CA LEU A 10 -4.82 11.82 -10.29
C LEU A 10 -4.07 13.06 -9.85
N SER A 11 -4.81 14.04 -9.37
CA SER A 11 -4.27 15.21 -8.69
C SER A 11 -4.90 15.40 -7.33
N VAL A 12 -4.11 15.82 -6.36
CA VAL A 12 -4.57 16.11 -4.98
C VAL A 12 -4.06 17.47 -4.59
N THR A 13 -4.98 18.35 -4.25
CA THR A 13 -4.71 19.74 -3.82
C THR A 13 -5.30 19.97 -2.44
N PHE A 14 -4.50 20.50 -1.53
CA PHE A 14 -4.96 20.96 -0.21
C PHE A 14 -5.01 22.48 -0.17
N THR A 15 -6.11 23.02 0.32
CA THR A 15 -6.21 24.45 0.63
C THR A 15 -5.84 24.68 2.10
N ARG A 16 -4.81 25.47 2.35
CA ARG A 16 -4.40 25.92 3.69
C ARG A 16 -4.58 27.45 3.79
N TYR A 17 -5.07 27.90 4.92
CA TYR A 17 -5.09 29.33 5.25
C TYR A 17 -3.80 29.72 5.97
N GLY A 18 -3.06 30.67 5.42
CA GLY A 18 -1.90 31.28 6.01
C GLY A 18 -2.24 32.45 6.94
N ARG A 19 -1.23 33.16 7.45
CA ARG A 19 -1.43 34.40 8.21
C ARG A 19 -2.19 35.42 7.34
N GLY A 20 -3.24 36.02 7.87
CA GLY A 20 -4.02 37.05 7.20
C GLY A 20 -5.04 36.57 6.17
N LEU A 21 -5.61 35.35 6.34
CA LEU A 21 -6.62 34.75 5.45
C LEU A 21 -6.13 34.47 4.00
N ASN A 22 -4.84 34.57 3.74
CA ASN A 22 -4.29 34.19 2.43
C ASN A 22 -4.44 32.68 2.21
N ARG A 23 -5.02 32.31 1.08
CA ARG A 23 -5.11 30.91 0.64
C ARG A 23 -3.77 30.47 0.06
N VAL A 24 -3.23 29.37 0.58
CA VAL A 24 -2.07 28.68 0.02
C VAL A 24 -2.54 27.31 -0.46
N GLU A 25 -2.32 27.01 -1.73
CA GLU A 25 -2.60 25.71 -2.30
C GLU A 25 -1.32 24.85 -2.31
N LEU A 26 -1.43 23.65 -1.79
CA LEU A 26 -0.39 22.63 -1.82
C LEU A 26 -0.84 21.52 -2.76
N ASN A 27 -0.02 21.20 -3.74
CA ASN A 27 -0.33 20.20 -4.78
C ASN A 27 0.66 19.03 -4.68
N PRO A 28 0.54 18.15 -3.65
CA PRO A 28 1.47 17.04 -3.45
C PRO A 28 1.35 15.96 -4.53
N ILE A 29 0.19 15.81 -5.17
CA ILE A 29 0.01 15.00 -6.38
C ILE A 29 -0.51 15.94 -7.46
N ARG A 30 0.20 15.98 -8.60
CA ARG A 30 -0.12 16.86 -9.72
C ARG A 30 -0.69 16.09 -10.90
N ASP A 31 -0.04 14.95 -11.22
CA ASP A 31 -0.43 14.09 -12.32
C ASP A 31 0.14 12.68 -12.07
N LEU A 32 -0.66 11.84 -11.44
CA LEU A 32 -0.28 10.46 -11.16
C LEU A 32 -1.17 9.52 -11.93
N SER A 33 -0.55 8.69 -12.76
CA SER A 33 -1.24 7.61 -13.48
C SER A 33 -0.55 6.28 -13.20
N LEU A 34 -1.33 5.24 -12.96
CA LEU A 34 -0.85 3.87 -12.82
C LEU A 34 -1.98 2.86 -13.02
N ALA A 35 -1.60 1.61 -13.27
CA ALA A 35 -2.52 0.49 -13.29
C ALA A 35 -1.98 -0.69 -12.45
N VAL A 36 -2.89 -1.39 -11.77
CA VAL A 36 -2.61 -2.65 -11.08
C VAL A 36 -3.42 -3.75 -11.76
N GLU A 37 -2.74 -4.74 -12.32
CA GLU A 37 -3.39 -5.89 -12.93
C GLU A 37 -3.74 -6.93 -11.85
N PRO A 38 -4.83 -7.72 -12.04
CA PRO A 38 -5.10 -8.89 -11.21
C PRO A 38 -3.90 -9.84 -11.24
N GLY A 39 -3.55 -10.40 -10.10
CA GLY A 39 -2.43 -11.33 -10.02
C GLY A 39 -1.05 -10.69 -10.14
N ARG A 40 -0.93 -9.37 -10.00
CA ARG A 40 0.33 -8.65 -10.12
C ARG A 40 0.58 -7.72 -8.94
N VAL A 41 1.87 -7.54 -8.65
CA VAL A 41 2.36 -6.53 -7.71
C VAL A 41 2.88 -5.34 -8.50
N THR A 42 2.22 -4.18 -8.36
CA THR A 42 2.70 -2.90 -8.88
C THR A 42 3.29 -2.10 -7.73
N ALA A 43 4.59 -1.82 -7.77
CA ALA A 43 5.25 -0.98 -6.77
C ALA A 43 5.23 0.49 -7.19
N VAL A 44 4.97 1.38 -6.23
CA VAL A 44 5.15 2.83 -6.39
C VAL A 44 6.33 3.26 -5.55
N VAL A 45 7.38 3.76 -6.19
CA VAL A 45 8.62 4.18 -5.54
C VAL A 45 8.88 5.67 -5.75
N GLY A 46 9.63 6.29 -4.84
CA GLY A 46 10.01 7.71 -4.91
C GLY A 46 10.46 8.23 -3.56
N GLU A 47 10.90 9.48 -3.51
CA GLU A 47 11.40 10.11 -2.28
C GLU A 47 10.36 10.13 -1.14
N SER A 48 10.86 10.10 0.10
CA SER A 48 10.00 10.28 1.28
C SER A 48 9.35 11.67 1.24
N GLY A 49 8.08 11.76 1.59
CA GLY A 49 7.33 13.02 1.54
C GLY A 49 6.82 13.43 0.15
N SER A 50 7.07 12.65 -0.90
CA SER A 50 6.62 12.97 -2.27
C SER A 50 5.10 12.86 -2.48
N GLY A 51 4.33 12.40 -1.49
CA GLY A 51 2.87 12.26 -1.61
C GLY A 51 2.36 10.84 -1.87
N LYS A 52 3.23 9.81 -1.85
CA LYS A 52 2.84 8.42 -2.13
C LYS A 52 1.73 7.88 -1.22
N SER A 53 1.77 8.17 0.08
CA SER A 53 0.71 7.78 1.02
C SER A 53 -0.64 8.44 0.70
N LEU A 54 -0.63 9.63 0.08
CA LEU A 54 -1.86 10.27 -0.37
C LEU A 54 -2.53 9.50 -1.51
N LEU A 55 -1.76 8.79 -2.34
CA LEU A 55 -2.31 7.87 -3.33
C LEU A 55 -3.16 6.78 -2.67
N ALA A 56 -2.61 6.10 -1.63
CA ALA A 56 -3.36 5.08 -0.89
C ALA A 56 -4.68 5.65 -0.31
N HIS A 57 -4.62 6.84 0.27
CA HIS A 57 -5.78 7.52 0.82
C HIS A 57 -6.76 8.00 -0.27
N ALA A 58 -6.27 8.43 -1.43
CA ALA A 58 -7.11 8.84 -2.56
C ALA A 58 -7.88 7.65 -3.13
N VAL A 59 -7.19 6.53 -3.40
CA VAL A 59 -7.82 5.28 -3.88
C VAL A 59 -8.93 4.81 -2.96
N LEU A 60 -8.73 4.95 -1.66
CA LEU A 60 -9.70 4.52 -0.66
C LEU A 60 -10.68 5.64 -0.25
N HIS A 61 -10.67 6.81 -0.89
CA HIS A 61 -11.48 7.97 -0.48
C HIS A 61 -11.38 8.30 1.02
N LEU A 62 -10.17 8.22 1.58
CA LEU A 62 -9.84 8.53 2.98
C LEU A 62 -9.20 9.90 3.16
N LEU A 63 -9.06 10.68 2.07
CA LEU A 63 -8.53 12.03 2.14
C LEU A 63 -9.45 12.94 2.98
N PRO A 64 -8.89 13.91 3.71
CA PRO A 64 -9.68 14.84 4.52
C PRO A 64 -10.52 15.76 3.62
N ARG A 65 -11.57 16.37 4.20
CA ARG A 65 -12.57 17.18 3.47
C ARG A 65 -12.01 18.42 2.77
N ASN A 66 -10.85 18.92 3.19
CA ASN A 66 -10.16 20.05 2.57
C ASN A 66 -9.28 19.65 1.38
N ALA A 67 -9.25 18.36 1.01
CA ALA A 67 -8.59 17.89 -0.19
C ALA A 67 -9.53 18.01 -1.39
N ARG A 68 -9.00 18.53 -2.48
CA ARG A 68 -9.63 18.43 -3.82
C ARG A 68 -8.92 17.34 -4.59
N VAL A 69 -9.67 16.46 -5.20
CA VAL A 69 -9.16 15.33 -6.00
C VAL A 69 -9.62 15.53 -7.43
N GLY A 70 -8.68 15.50 -8.38
CA GLY A 70 -8.95 15.50 -9.83
C GLY A 70 -8.47 14.19 -10.44
N GLY A 71 -8.83 13.96 -11.71
CA GLY A 71 -8.55 12.71 -12.42
C GLY A 71 -9.62 11.65 -12.17
N SER A 72 -9.33 10.40 -12.53
CA SER A 72 -10.26 9.29 -12.37
C SER A 72 -9.60 8.09 -11.69
N ILE A 73 -10.40 7.37 -10.91
CA ILE A 73 -10.01 6.10 -10.27
C ILE A 73 -11.09 5.08 -10.61
N HIS A 74 -10.67 3.95 -11.18
CA HIS A 74 -11.54 2.84 -11.52
C HIS A 74 -11.11 1.58 -10.77
N TYR A 75 -12.06 0.82 -10.30
CA TYR A 75 -11.88 -0.48 -9.69
C TYR A 75 -12.77 -1.49 -10.41
N ASP A 76 -12.16 -2.58 -10.90
CA ASP A 76 -12.84 -3.66 -11.63
C ASP A 76 -13.68 -3.07 -12.80
N GLY A 77 -13.06 -2.24 -13.63
CA GLY A 77 -13.63 -1.60 -14.81
C GLY A 77 -14.65 -0.48 -14.56
N ALA A 78 -15.06 -0.20 -13.30
CA ALA A 78 -16.06 0.80 -13.00
C ALA A 78 -15.53 1.91 -12.09
N PRO A 79 -16.04 3.17 -12.21
CA PRO A 79 -15.59 4.28 -11.37
C PRO A 79 -15.67 3.96 -9.88
N LEU A 80 -14.58 4.23 -9.16
CA LEU A 80 -14.51 4.06 -7.72
C LEU A 80 -14.97 5.33 -7.03
N THR A 81 -16.29 5.50 -6.92
CA THR A 81 -16.88 6.62 -6.18
C THR A 81 -16.71 6.42 -4.67
N ARG A 82 -16.94 7.48 -3.90
CA ARG A 82 -16.87 7.43 -2.44
C ARG A 82 -17.82 6.39 -1.86
N GLU A 83 -19.05 6.34 -2.36
CA GLU A 83 -20.11 5.42 -1.92
C GLU A 83 -19.68 3.97 -2.20
N ARG A 84 -19.18 3.71 -3.41
CA ARG A 84 -18.68 2.40 -3.80
C ARG A 84 -17.46 2.00 -2.97
N ALA A 85 -16.51 2.91 -2.73
CA ALA A 85 -15.34 2.63 -1.92
C ALA A 85 -15.72 2.24 -0.47
N VAL A 86 -16.76 2.85 0.13
CA VAL A 86 -17.25 2.48 1.48
C VAL A 86 -17.72 1.03 1.54
N THR A 87 -18.38 0.52 0.50
CA THR A 87 -18.86 -0.88 0.47
C THR A 87 -17.75 -1.90 0.22
N LEU A 88 -16.69 -1.48 -0.47
CA LEU A 88 -15.59 -2.37 -0.86
C LEU A 88 -14.45 -2.43 0.17
N ARG A 89 -14.26 -1.36 0.98
CA ARG A 89 -13.21 -1.31 2.00
C ARG A 89 -13.35 -2.44 3.01
N GLY A 90 -12.23 -3.10 3.28
CA GLY A 90 -12.15 -4.20 4.23
C GLY A 90 -12.80 -5.50 3.75
N ARG A 91 -13.33 -5.54 2.53
CA ARG A 91 -13.89 -6.73 1.88
C ARG A 91 -13.09 -7.06 0.62
N GLU A 92 -13.27 -6.28 -0.43
CA GLU A 92 -12.57 -6.47 -1.71
C GLU A 92 -11.29 -5.65 -1.81
N ILE A 93 -11.25 -4.49 -1.16
CA ILE A 93 -10.06 -3.62 -1.11
C ILE A 93 -9.59 -3.51 0.33
N ALA A 94 -8.38 -3.96 0.60
CA ALA A 94 -7.75 -3.84 1.90
C ALA A 94 -6.63 -2.79 1.89
N LEU A 95 -6.53 -2.01 2.98
CA LEU A 95 -5.44 -1.09 3.25
C LEU A 95 -4.52 -1.69 4.31
N ILE A 96 -3.23 -1.68 4.02
CA ILE A 96 -2.17 -1.83 5.02
C ILE A 96 -1.53 -0.44 5.17
N PRO A 97 -1.89 0.32 6.19
CA PRO A 97 -1.40 1.69 6.35
C PRO A 97 0.01 1.73 6.94
N GLN A 98 0.71 2.85 6.75
CA GLN A 98 2.04 3.09 7.29
C GLN A 98 2.07 3.08 8.83
N GLY A 99 1.05 3.63 9.50
CA GLY A 99 0.97 3.70 10.95
C GLY A 99 0.30 2.48 11.59
N VAL A 100 0.77 2.05 12.76
CA VAL A 100 0.12 0.98 13.55
C VAL A 100 -1.05 1.51 14.39
N THR A 101 -1.26 2.82 14.44
CA THR A 101 -2.35 3.50 15.16
C THR A 101 -3.75 3.24 14.58
N TRP A 102 -3.83 2.51 13.48
CA TRP A 102 -5.09 2.05 12.89
C TRP A 102 -5.72 0.86 13.62
N LEU A 103 -4.96 0.20 14.49
CA LEU A 103 -5.54 -0.78 15.43
C LEU A 103 -6.31 -0.04 16.52
N ASP A 104 -7.52 -0.48 16.81
CA ASP A 104 -8.33 0.07 17.90
C ASP A 104 -7.69 -0.31 19.24
N PRO A 105 -7.20 0.64 20.06
CA PRO A 105 -6.51 0.35 21.31
C PRO A 105 -7.42 -0.28 22.36
N MET A 106 -8.75 -0.15 22.23
CA MET A 106 -9.75 -0.66 23.19
C MET A 106 -10.32 -2.02 22.79
N MET A 107 -9.89 -2.57 21.65
CA MET A 107 -10.37 -3.85 21.14
C MET A 107 -9.24 -4.88 21.08
N LYS A 108 -9.51 -6.11 21.53
CA LYS A 108 -8.54 -7.20 21.43
C LYS A 108 -8.22 -7.52 19.98
N VAL A 109 -7.00 -7.99 19.74
CA VAL A 109 -6.50 -8.35 18.40
C VAL A 109 -7.45 -9.34 17.69
N GLY A 110 -7.87 -10.40 18.40
CA GLY A 110 -8.78 -11.38 17.83
C GLY A 110 -10.13 -10.81 17.39
N ASP A 111 -10.67 -9.83 18.12
CA ASP A 111 -11.93 -9.19 17.75
C ASP A 111 -11.77 -8.29 16.52
N GLN A 112 -10.64 -7.61 16.42
CA GLN A 112 -10.30 -6.80 15.24
C GLN A 112 -10.13 -7.67 13.99
N LEU A 113 -9.44 -8.82 14.10
CA LEU A 113 -9.33 -9.76 12.99
C LEU A 113 -10.69 -10.30 12.54
N ARG A 114 -11.55 -10.63 13.48
CA ARG A 114 -12.88 -11.20 13.20
C ARG A 114 -13.88 -10.18 12.64
N ARG A 115 -13.66 -8.89 12.87
CA ARG A 115 -14.53 -7.80 12.38
C ARG A 115 -16.01 -8.04 12.66
N GLY A 116 -16.34 -8.54 13.85
CA GLY A 116 -17.71 -8.87 14.24
C GLY A 116 -18.28 -10.15 13.63
N GLN A 117 -17.49 -10.87 12.82
CA GLN A 117 -17.90 -12.16 12.28
C GLN A 117 -17.67 -13.28 13.31
N GLY A 118 -18.57 -14.26 13.34
CA GLY A 118 -18.50 -15.41 14.24
C GLY A 118 -18.30 -16.72 13.49
N GLY A 119 -18.15 -17.82 14.29
CA GLY A 119 -18.06 -19.16 13.76
C GLY A 119 -16.62 -19.73 13.72
N ARG A 120 -16.54 -21.06 13.58
CA ARG A 120 -15.28 -21.80 13.62
C ARG A 120 -14.38 -21.42 12.43
N ALA A 121 -14.93 -21.42 11.23
CA ALA A 121 -14.20 -21.11 10.01
C ALA A 121 -13.55 -19.71 10.04
N VAL A 122 -14.23 -18.71 10.64
CA VAL A 122 -13.68 -17.35 10.81
C VAL A 122 -12.51 -17.39 11.79
N ARG A 123 -12.65 -18.06 12.92
CA ARG A 123 -11.55 -18.20 13.89
C ARG A 123 -10.34 -18.90 13.30
N ASP A 124 -10.55 -20.01 12.60
CA ASP A 124 -9.46 -20.78 11.98
C ASP A 124 -8.71 -19.93 10.94
N ARG A 125 -9.44 -19.16 10.12
CA ARG A 125 -8.86 -18.23 9.15
C ARG A 125 -8.05 -17.11 9.83
N CYS A 126 -8.57 -16.49 10.88
CA CYS A 126 -7.87 -15.46 11.64
C CYS A 126 -6.59 -15.98 12.29
N ARG A 127 -6.64 -17.18 12.86
CA ARG A 127 -5.46 -17.85 13.45
C ARG A 127 -4.41 -18.16 12.40
N ALA A 128 -4.80 -18.73 11.27
CA ALA A 128 -3.90 -18.98 10.16
C ALA A 128 -3.20 -17.70 9.68
N ALA A 129 -3.93 -16.56 9.66
CA ALA A 129 -3.34 -15.27 9.32
C ALA A 129 -2.30 -14.80 10.36
N LEU A 130 -2.53 -14.99 11.66
CA LEU A 130 -1.55 -14.68 12.72
C LEU A 130 -0.31 -15.56 12.61
N GLU A 131 -0.49 -16.88 12.54
CA GLU A 131 0.59 -17.86 12.44
C GLU A 131 1.48 -17.60 11.22
N ARG A 132 0.87 -17.24 10.08
CA ARG A 132 1.59 -16.93 8.85
C ARG A 132 2.60 -15.79 9.05
N TYR A 133 2.29 -14.81 9.88
CA TYR A 133 3.20 -13.71 10.22
C TYR A 133 4.04 -13.99 11.47
N GLY A 134 4.08 -15.23 11.95
CA GLY A 134 4.88 -15.66 13.10
C GLY A 134 4.41 -15.03 14.41
N LEU A 135 3.09 -14.91 14.57
CA LEU A 135 2.43 -14.53 15.81
C LEU A 135 1.77 -15.75 16.43
N GLY A 136 1.98 -15.95 17.74
CA GLY A 136 1.32 -17.01 18.46
C GLY A 136 -0.17 -16.75 18.67
N LEU A 137 -0.95 -17.80 18.95
CA LEU A 137 -2.40 -17.68 19.14
C LEU A 137 -2.79 -16.87 20.37
N GLU A 138 -1.90 -16.78 21.36
CA GLU A 138 -2.07 -15.93 22.54
C GLU A 138 -2.25 -14.46 22.21
N VAL A 139 -1.75 -14.04 21.05
CA VAL A 139 -1.88 -12.65 20.56
C VAL A 139 -3.34 -12.26 20.34
N GLU A 140 -4.26 -13.21 20.08
CA GLU A 140 -5.69 -12.91 19.94
C GLU A 140 -6.27 -12.23 21.18
N GLU A 141 -5.75 -12.55 22.38
CA GLU A 141 -6.25 -12.05 23.66
C GLU A 141 -5.61 -10.71 24.09
N LEU A 142 -4.58 -10.26 23.37
CA LEU A 142 -3.86 -9.03 23.68
C LEU A 142 -4.57 -7.80 23.07
N TYR A 143 -4.36 -6.66 23.74
CA TYR A 143 -4.70 -5.35 23.20
C TYR A 143 -3.51 -4.75 22.45
N PRO A 144 -3.73 -3.84 21.49
CA PRO A 144 -2.65 -3.23 20.71
C PRO A 144 -1.52 -2.61 21.53
N PHE A 145 -1.83 -2.00 22.69
CA PHE A 145 -0.82 -1.39 23.57
C PHE A 145 0.08 -2.41 24.29
N GLN A 146 -0.28 -3.71 24.27
CA GLN A 146 0.53 -4.81 24.82
C GLN A 146 1.49 -5.40 23.78
N LEU A 147 1.39 -4.96 22.51
CA LEU A 147 2.19 -5.46 21.41
C LEU A 147 3.48 -4.64 21.25
N SER A 148 4.57 -5.28 20.86
CA SER A 148 5.71 -4.55 20.32
C SER A 148 5.34 -3.91 18.98
N GLY A 149 6.08 -2.88 18.53
CA GLY A 149 5.80 -2.23 17.23
C GLY A 149 5.81 -3.21 16.05
N GLY A 150 6.76 -4.16 16.04
CA GLY A 150 6.82 -5.20 15.01
C GLY A 150 5.67 -6.21 15.11
N MET A 151 5.17 -6.54 16.31
CA MET A 151 3.96 -7.36 16.48
C MET A 151 2.73 -6.61 15.98
N ALA A 152 2.55 -5.36 16.38
CA ALA A 152 1.42 -4.53 15.96
C ALA A 152 1.36 -4.40 14.43
N ARG A 153 2.53 -4.21 13.77
CA ARG A 153 2.63 -4.17 12.31
C ARG A 153 2.17 -5.49 11.69
N ARG A 154 2.64 -6.62 12.19
CA ARG A 154 2.26 -7.94 11.68
C ARG A 154 0.77 -8.25 11.92
N VAL A 155 0.21 -7.87 13.06
CA VAL A 155 -1.24 -7.94 13.33
C VAL A 155 -2.02 -7.13 12.31
N LEU A 156 -1.60 -5.90 12.04
CA LEU A 156 -2.27 -5.02 11.09
C LEU A 156 -2.28 -5.61 9.67
N ILE A 157 -1.17 -6.21 9.25
CA ILE A 157 -1.10 -6.93 7.97
C ILE A 157 -2.02 -8.15 7.99
N ALA A 158 -2.00 -8.96 9.07
CA ALA A 158 -2.90 -10.10 9.20
C ALA A 158 -4.38 -9.69 9.10
N CYS A 159 -4.77 -8.59 9.76
CA CYS A 159 -6.13 -8.04 9.65
C CYS A 159 -6.50 -7.64 8.23
N ALA A 160 -5.56 -7.11 7.45
CA ALA A 160 -5.83 -6.68 6.09
C ALA A 160 -6.06 -7.85 5.12
N VAL A 161 -5.31 -8.95 5.28
CA VAL A 161 -5.31 -10.06 4.32
C VAL A 161 -6.19 -11.25 4.72
N ALA A 162 -6.67 -11.30 5.97
CA ALA A 162 -7.43 -12.44 6.50
C ALA A 162 -8.65 -12.81 5.63
N ASP A 163 -9.31 -11.83 5.04
CA ASP A 163 -10.51 -12.03 4.20
C ASP A 163 -10.19 -12.22 2.70
N ARG A 164 -8.92 -12.39 2.33
CA ARG A 164 -8.46 -12.57 0.93
C ARG A 164 -9.03 -11.51 -0.02
N PRO A 165 -8.67 -10.24 0.16
CA PRO A 165 -9.17 -9.16 -0.69
C PRO A 165 -8.68 -9.33 -2.13
N ARG A 166 -9.44 -8.80 -3.10
CA ARG A 166 -9.06 -8.78 -4.52
C ARG A 166 -7.98 -7.73 -4.83
N LEU A 167 -7.92 -6.66 -4.01
CA LEU A 167 -6.91 -5.62 -4.10
C LEU A 167 -6.33 -5.30 -2.73
N ILE A 168 -5.02 -5.30 -2.62
CA ILE A 168 -4.29 -4.83 -1.43
C ILE A 168 -3.58 -3.52 -1.79
N VAL A 169 -3.81 -2.48 -0.99
CA VAL A 169 -3.06 -1.23 -1.03
C VAL A 169 -2.16 -1.21 0.21
N ALA A 170 -0.87 -1.46 0.01
CA ALA A 170 0.12 -1.54 1.09
C ALA A 170 1.00 -0.28 1.08
N ASP A 171 0.82 0.57 2.09
CA ASP A 171 1.60 1.80 2.26
C ASP A 171 2.68 1.59 3.31
N GLU A 172 3.93 1.48 2.87
CA GLU A 172 5.11 1.24 3.70
C GLU A 172 4.89 0.08 4.71
N PRO A 173 4.63 -1.15 4.25
CA PRO A 173 4.26 -2.25 5.15
C PRO A 173 5.43 -2.83 5.95
N THR A 174 6.68 -2.56 5.57
CA THR A 174 7.88 -3.21 6.12
C THR A 174 8.63 -2.45 7.21
N PRO A 175 8.59 -1.10 7.33
CA PRO A 175 9.31 -0.40 8.39
C PRO A 175 8.97 -0.92 9.79
N GLY A 176 10.01 -1.08 10.62
CA GLY A 176 9.87 -1.62 11.98
C GLY A 176 9.77 -3.15 12.06
N LEU A 177 9.90 -3.87 10.95
CA LEU A 177 10.06 -5.31 10.90
C LEU A 177 11.54 -5.68 10.77
N ASP A 178 11.93 -6.80 11.39
CA ASP A 178 13.22 -7.42 11.10
C ASP A 178 13.24 -8.04 9.68
N VAL A 179 14.42 -8.36 9.18
CA VAL A 179 14.62 -8.89 7.81
C VAL A 179 13.77 -10.14 7.53
N ARG A 180 13.65 -11.04 8.51
CA ARG A 180 12.83 -12.27 8.38
C ARG A 180 11.34 -11.94 8.29
N ALA A 181 10.86 -11.03 9.13
CA ALA A 181 9.46 -10.63 9.13
C ALA A 181 9.10 -9.88 7.84
N ALA A 182 9.97 -8.96 7.39
CA ALA A 182 9.81 -8.26 6.10
C ALA A 182 9.78 -9.26 4.94
N GLY A 183 10.69 -10.22 4.90
CA GLY A 183 10.72 -11.28 3.88
C GLY A 183 9.43 -12.11 3.84
N ARG A 184 8.86 -12.47 5.02
CA ARG A 184 7.58 -13.18 5.08
C ARG A 184 6.42 -12.34 4.51
N VAL A 185 6.38 -11.05 4.83
CA VAL A 185 5.33 -10.14 4.32
C VAL A 185 5.40 -10.03 2.80
N LEU A 186 6.60 -9.78 2.26
CA LEU A 186 6.81 -9.64 0.82
C LEU A 186 6.56 -10.95 0.07
N GLY A 187 7.00 -12.09 0.63
CA GLY A 187 6.72 -13.42 0.08
C GLY A 187 5.22 -13.67 0.00
N HIS A 188 4.48 -13.33 1.07
CA HIS A 188 3.02 -13.49 1.06
C HIS A 188 2.32 -12.57 0.04
N PHE A 189 2.81 -11.36 -0.19
CA PHE A 189 2.24 -10.52 -1.25
C PHE A 189 2.42 -11.15 -2.64
N ARG A 190 3.54 -11.82 -2.89
CA ARG A 190 3.74 -12.58 -4.12
C ARG A 190 2.78 -13.75 -4.24
N GLU A 191 2.63 -14.56 -3.18
CA GLU A 191 1.70 -15.68 -3.15
C GLU A 191 0.25 -15.23 -3.38
N LEU A 192 -0.19 -14.15 -2.71
CA LEU A 192 -1.52 -13.58 -2.93
C LEU A 192 -1.69 -13.07 -4.37
N ALA A 193 -0.64 -12.52 -4.96
CA ALA A 193 -0.66 -12.14 -6.38
C ALA A 193 -0.79 -13.37 -7.28
N GLU A 194 -0.04 -14.44 -7.02
CA GLU A 194 -0.16 -15.72 -7.77
C GLU A 194 -1.56 -16.33 -7.64
N GLU A 195 -2.26 -16.09 -6.52
CA GLU A 195 -3.67 -16.47 -6.29
C GLU A 195 -4.68 -15.52 -6.96
N GLY A 196 -4.22 -14.45 -7.63
CA GLY A 196 -5.06 -13.52 -8.40
C GLY A 196 -5.31 -12.16 -7.74
N THR A 197 -4.82 -11.91 -6.52
CA THR A 197 -4.93 -10.61 -5.86
C THR A 197 -4.06 -9.56 -6.56
N GLY A 198 -4.60 -8.37 -6.87
CA GLY A 198 -3.81 -7.21 -7.26
C GLY A 198 -3.15 -6.56 -6.03
N VAL A 199 -1.89 -6.19 -6.11
CA VAL A 199 -1.19 -5.55 -5.00
C VAL A 199 -0.58 -4.22 -5.46
N LEU A 200 -1.02 -3.12 -4.85
CA LEU A 200 -0.37 -1.81 -4.96
C LEU A 200 0.58 -1.67 -3.76
N PHE A 201 1.87 -1.77 -4.01
CA PHE A 201 2.92 -1.73 -2.99
C PHE A 201 3.64 -0.38 -3.02
N ILE A 202 3.39 0.46 -2.04
CA ILE A 202 3.99 1.79 -1.93
C ILE A 202 5.17 1.71 -0.98
N THR A 203 6.35 2.14 -1.43
CA THR A 203 7.58 2.16 -0.62
C THR A 203 8.58 3.19 -1.12
N HIS A 204 9.50 3.61 -0.26
CA HIS A 204 10.69 4.36 -0.66
C HIS A 204 11.90 3.43 -0.89
N ASP A 205 11.79 2.15 -0.53
CA ASP A 205 12.86 1.16 -0.70
C ASP A 205 12.74 0.46 -2.06
N LEU A 206 13.56 0.91 -3.01
CA LEU A 206 13.62 0.35 -4.35
C LEU A 206 14.16 -1.10 -4.35
N GLY A 207 15.04 -1.45 -3.42
CA GLY A 207 15.56 -2.80 -3.26
C GLY A 207 14.43 -3.78 -2.94
N LEU A 208 13.56 -3.44 -1.97
CA LEU A 208 12.37 -4.24 -1.66
C LEU A 208 11.38 -4.26 -2.83
N ALA A 209 11.14 -3.10 -3.46
CA ALA A 209 10.21 -3.01 -4.59
C ALA A 209 10.59 -3.98 -5.72
N ARG A 210 11.86 -4.01 -6.15
CA ARG A 210 12.31 -4.87 -7.25
C ARG A 210 12.28 -6.36 -6.89
N THR A 211 12.34 -6.74 -5.61
CA THR A 211 12.28 -8.16 -5.21
C THR A 211 10.87 -8.74 -5.30
N VAL A 212 9.84 -7.93 -5.13
CA VAL A 212 8.45 -8.39 -5.05
C VAL A 212 7.61 -7.96 -6.24
N ALA A 213 7.89 -6.79 -6.84
CA ALA A 213 7.06 -6.22 -7.89
C ALA A 213 7.27 -6.88 -9.26
N HIS A 214 6.19 -6.85 -10.04
CA HIS A 214 6.21 -7.16 -11.47
C HIS A 214 6.45 -5.87 -12.29
N LYS A 215 5.94 -4.75 -11.78
CA LYS A 215 5.99 -3.43 -12.39
C LYS A 215 6.34 -2.38 -11.34
N VAL A 216 7.15 -1.41 -11.72
CA VAL A 216 7.54 -0.28 -10.85
C VAL A 216 7.09 1.02 -11.50
N VAL A 217 6.38 1.81 -10.73
CA VAL A 217 5.97 3.19 -11.05
C VAL A 217 6.85 4.13 -10.25
N VAL A 218 7.60 4.97 -10.93
CA VAL A 218 8.48 5.96 -10.29
C VAL A 218 7.72 7.26 -10.14
N PHE A 219 7.62 7.72 -8.90
CA PHE A 219 6.89 8.93 -8.55
C PHE A 219 7.86 10.01 -8.04
N ARG A 220 7.82 11.19 -8.69
CA ARG A 220 8.65 12.33 -8.32
C ARG A 220 7.88 13.64 -8.47
N GLU A 221 8.04 14.53 -7.50
CA GLU A 221 7.48 15.90 -7.53
C GLU A 221 5.99 15.96 -7.88
N GLY A 222 5.22 14.97 -7.39
CA GLY A 222 3.78 14.90 -7.63
C GLY A 222 3.37 14.26 -8.95
N GLN A 223 4.29 13.65 -9.70
CA GLN A 223 4.02 13.07 -11.02
C GLN A 223 4.57 11.65 -11.16
N THR A 224 3.92 10.84 -11.99
CA THR A 224 4.52 9.61 -12.51
C THR A 224 5.55 9.98 -13.58
N VAL A 225 6.81 9.58 -13.37
CA VAL A 225 7.91 9.88 -14.30
C VAL A 225 8.33 8.69 -15.13
N ASP A 226 8.18 7.47 -14.60
CA ASP A 226 8.37 6.21 -15.33
C ASP A 226 7.38 5.15 -14.84
N GLU A 227 6.94 4.29 -15.73
CA GLU A 227 6.22 3.06 -15.44
C GLU A 227 6.87 1.93 -16.25
N VAL A 228 7.61 1.05 -15.57
CA VAL A 228 8.46 0.05 -16.21
C VAL A 228 8.34 -1.32 -15.53
N PRO A 229 8.61 -2.42 -16.26
CA PRO A 229 8.77 -3.73 -15.64
C PRO A 229 9.88 -3.70 -14.56
N ALA A 230 9.69 -4.40 -13.44
CA ALA A 230 10.63 -4.39 -12.32
C ALA A 230 12.05 -4.86 -12.75
N ARG A 231 12.17 -5.70 -13.79
CA ARG A 231 13.45 -6.13 -14.36
C ARG A 231 14.32 -4.97 -14.85
N CYS A 232 13.71 -3.84 -15.27
CA CYS A 232 14.47 -2.66 -15.71
C CYS A 232 15.35 -2.10 -14.58
N PHE A 233 14.95 -2.27 -13.33
CA PHE A 233 15.76 -1.93 -12.16
C PHE A 233 16.77 -3.01 -11.76
N GLN A 234 16.84 -4.13 -12.47
CA GLN A 234 17.92 -5.13 -12.31
C GLN A 234 19.07 -4.83 -13.29
N THR A 235 18.75 -4.39 -14.49
CA THR A 235 19.73 -4.19 -15.57
C THR A 235 20.07 -2.72 -15.82
N GLY A 236 19.23 -1.79 -15.40
CA GLY A 236 19.30 -0.37 -15.75
C GLY A 236 18.75 -0.05 -17.15
N GLU A 237 18.42 -1.08 -17.95
CA GLU A 237 17.88 -0.90 -19.30
C GLU A 237 16.40 -0.56 -19.26
N GLY A 238 15.97 0.33 -20.18
CA GLY A 238 14.56 0.73 -20.31
C GLY A 238 14.11 1.81 -19.32
N LEU A 239 15.00 2.31 -18.46
CA LEU A 239 14.74 3.49 -17.63
C LEU A 239 14.90 4.74 -18.47
N THR A 240 13.79 5.48 -18.68
CA THR A 240 13.78 6.63 -19.60
C THR A 240 14.04 7.94 -18.89
N HIS A 241 13.52 8.10 -17.68
CA HIS A 241 13.66 9.34 -16.93
C HIS A 241 14.99 9.43 -16.17
N PRO A 242 15.69 10.60 -16.18
CA PRO A 242 16.97 10.76 -15.48
C PRO A 242 16.94 10.43 -13.99
N TYR A 243 15.80 10.71 -13.34
CA TYR A 243 15.61 10.38 -11.92
C TYR A 243 15.56 8.86 -11.69
N SER A 244 14.88 8.10 -12.55
CA SER A 244 14.84 6.64 -12.45
C SER A 244 16.22 6.01 -12.64
N GLN A 245 17.01 6.57 -13.58
CA GLN A 245 18.41 6.17 -13.78
C GLN A 245 19.28 6.51 -12.57
N ALA A 246 19.06 7.68 -11.94
CA ALA A 246 19.76 8.07 -10.74
C ALA A 246 19.42 7.16 -9.56
N LEU A 247 18.14 6.80 -9.39
CA LEU A 247 17.70 5.84 -8.37
C LEU A 247 18.37 4.47 -8.57
N TRP A 248 18.43 3.99 -9.80
CA TRP A 248 19.10 2.72 -10.12
C TRP A 248 20.59 2.76 -9.79
N ARG A 249 21.30 3.83 -10.18
CA ARG A 249 22.74 4.00 -9.89
C ARG A 249 23.03 4.10 -8.39
N ALA A 250 22.13 4.72 -7.60
CA ALA A 250 22.27 4.87 -6.16
C ALA A 250 21.99 3.58 -5.38
N MET A 251 21.64 2.48 -6.04
CA MET A 251 21.46 1.19 -5.36
C MET A 251 22.82 0.62 -4.96
N PRO A 252 22.97 0.07 -3.73
CA PRO A 252 24.26 -0.41 -3.22
C PRO A 252 24.98 -1.42 -4.13
N GLU A 253 24.23 -2.14 -4.94
CA GLU A 253 24.76 -3.16 -5.86
C GLU A 253 25.31 -2.54 -7.15
N ASN A 254 24.99 -1.27 -7.43
CA ASN A 254 25.36 -0.56 -8.66
C ASN A 254 26.32 0.61 -8.41
N ASP A 255 26.71 0.86 -7.13
CA ASP A 255 27.58 1.97 -6.72
C ASP A 255 29.00 1.94 -7.33
N PHE A 256 29.33 0.88 -8.08
CA PHE A 256 30.65 0.69 -8.72
C PHE A 256 30.56 0.55 -10.25
N LEU A 257 29.42 0.84 -10.87
CA LEU A 257 29.24 0.87 -12.32
C LEU A 257 29.14 2.31 -12.83
#